data_004a60d3641863635920400b9b407d31
#
_entry.id   004a60d3641863635920400b9b407d31
#
_cell.length_a   1.000
_cell.length_b   1.000
_cell.length_c   1.000
_cell.angle_alpha   90.00
_cell.angle_beta   90.00
_cell.angle_gamma   90.00
#
_symmetry.space_group_name_H-M   'P 1'
#
loop_
_entity.id
_entity.type
_entity.pdbx_description
1 polymer ?
#
loop_
_entity_poly.entity_id
_entity_poly.type
_entity_poly.pdbx_seq_one_letter_code
_entity_poly.pdbx_strand_id
1 'polypeptide(L)'
;MKIILGISAFYHDSAATIIINGKIIAAAQEERFTRKKHDSNYPFNAIEFVLEYANIKLNDVDQIIFFEKPFLKFERLLETY
;
A
#
# COMPACT_ATOMS: atom_id res chain seq x y z
N MET A 1 2.98 13.26 -13.64
CA MET A 1 2.67 11.91 -13.18
C MET A 1 2.31 11.96 -11.69
N LYS A 2 1.17 11.43 -11.32
CA LYS A 2 0.76 11.43 -9.92
C LYS A 2 1.00 10.07 -9.30
N ILE A 3 1.78 10.05 -8.24
CA ILE A 3 2.15 8.83 -7.52
C ILE A 3 1.55 8.87 -6.12
N ILE A 4 0.75 7.86 -5.78
CA ILE A 4 0.09 7.75 -4.49
C ILE A 4 0.52 6.46 -3.81
N LEU A 5 0.93 6.57 -2.55
CA LEU A 5 1.22 5.41 -1.71
C LEU A 5 0.07 5.24 -0.72
N GLY A 6 -0.64 4.13 -0.82
CA GLY A 6 -1.70 3.79 0.11
C GLY A 6 -1.18 2.83 1.17
N ILE A 7 -1.46 3.11 2.42
CA ILE A 7 -1.01 2.30 3.55
C ILE A 7 -2.20 1.94 4.42
N SER A 8 -2.32 0.65 4.74
CA SER A 8 -3.29 0.16 5.72
C SER A 8 -2.50 -0.49 6.86
N ALA A 9 -2.75 -0.08 8.08
CA ALA A 9 -2.01 -0.58 9.23
C ALA A 9 -2.82 -0.49 10.52
N PHE A 10 -2.39 -1.21 11.52
CA PHE A 10 -2.91 -1.14 12.90
C PHE A 10 -4.38 -1.56 13.07
N TYR A 11 -4.96 -2.22 12.09
CA TYR A 11 -6.32 -2.74 12.25
C TYR A 11 -6.37 -4.26 12.16
N HIS A 12 -6.32 -4.84 10.97
CA HIS A 12 -6.28 -6.30 10.80
C HIS A 12 -4.98 -6.71 10.14
N ASP A 13 -4.89 -6.44 8.86
CA ASP A 13 -3.74 -6.79 8.05
C ASP A 13 -3.09 -5.53 7.54
N SER A 14 -1.79 -5.40 7.76
CA SER A 14 -1.04 -4.27 7.22
C SER A 14 -0.73 -4.51 5.75
N ALA A 15 -0.85 -3.46 4.96
CA ALA A 15 -0.63 -3.56 3.52
C ALA A 15 -0.15 -2.23 2.94
N ALA A 16 0.47 -2.30 1.78
CA ALA A 16 0.87 -1.12 1.03
C ALA A 16 0.50 -1.28 -0.44
N THR A 17 0.16 -0.17 -1.08
CA THR A 17 -0.23 -0.13 -2.48
C THR A 17 0.41 1.09 -3.13
N ILE A 18 0.95 0.92 -4.33
CA ILE A 18 1.45 2.06 -5.12
C ILE A 18 0.53 2.27 -6.32
N ILE A 19 0.10 3.51 -6.48
CA ILE A 19 -0.83 3.89 -7.54
C ILE A 19 -0.17 4.98 -8.37
N ILE A 20 -0.13 4.81 -9.68
CA ILE A 20 0.44 5.80 -10.58
C ILE A 20 -0.61 6.15 -11.63
N ASN A 21 -0.95 7.43 -11.72
CA ASN A 21 -1.95 7.94 -12.66
C ASN A 21 -3.29 7.19 -12.58
N GLY A 22 -3.71 6.86 -11.35
CA GLY A 22 -4.98 6.19 -11.10
C GLY A 22 -4.96 4.69 -11.28
N LYS A 23 -3.82 4.09 -11.58
CA LYS A 23 -3.71 2.63 -11.76
C LYS A 23 -2.91 2.02 -10.62
N ILE A 24 -3.39 0.90 -10.12
CA ILE A 24 -2.65 0.12 -9.11
C ILE A 24 -1.50 -0.59 -9.81
N ILE A 25 -0.28 -0.24 -9.44
CA ILE A 25 0.93 -0.82 -10.02
C ILE A 25 1.39 -2.03 -9.23
N ALA A 26 1.34 -1.94 -7.91
CA ALA A 26 1.73 -3.03 -7.03
C ALA A 26 1.00 -2.91 -5.70
N ALA A 27 0.76 -4.05 -5.07
CA ALA A 27 0.15 -4.12 -3.75
C ALA A 27 0.67 -5.36 -3.03
N ALA A 28 0.87 -5.25 -1.74
CA ALA A 28 1.35 -6.37 -0.95
C ALA A 28 0.91 -6.23 0.51
N GLN A 29 0.68 -7.37 1.16
CA GLN A 29 0.41 -7.42 2.58
C GLN A 29 1.70 -7.68 3.33
N GLU A 30 1.85 -7.08 4.50
CA GLU A 30 3.03 -7.25 5.33
C GLU A 30 3.22 -8.69 5.78
N GLU A 31 2.13 -9.39 6.03
CA GLU A 31 2.12 -10.81 6.38
C GLU A 31 2.95 -11.65 5.40
N ARG A 32 2.96 -11.29 4.13
CA ARG A 32 3.69 -11.99 3.09
C ARG A 32 5.19 -12.02 3.36
N PHE A 33 5.71 -10.99 4.02
CA PHE A 33 7.14 -10.86 4.28
C PHE A 33 7.51 -11.33 5.67
N THR A 34 6.68 -11.02 6.66
CA THR A 34 6.94 -11.38 8.05
C THR A 34 6.45 -12.77 8.40
N ARG A 35 5.55 -13.33 7.60
CA ARG A 35 4.88 -14.62 7.82
C ARG A 35 4.10 -14.66 9.13
N LYS A 36 3.78 -13.51 9.65
CA LYS A 36 2.99 -13.36 10.85
C LYS A 36 1.53 -13.17 10.44
N LYS A 37 0.68 -14.12 10.78
CA LYS A 37 -0.73 -14.09 10.38
C LYS A 37 -1.42 -12.85 10.93
N HIS A 38 -2.13 -12.14 10.06
CA HIS A 38 -2.83 -10.89 10.39
C HIS A 38 -1.90 -9.85 11.03
N ASP A 39 -0.72 -9.70 10.43
CA ASP A 39 0.26 -8.72 10.92
C ASP A 39 -0.31 -7.32 10.76
N SER A 40 -0.55 -6.66 11.90
CA SER A 40 -1.12 -5.31 11.93
C SER A 40 -0.08 -4.23 12.20
N ASN A 41 1.19 -4.59 12.26
CA ASN A 41 2.27 -3.62 12.45
C ASN A 41 2.45 -2.75 11.23
N TYR A 42 3.19 -1.65 11.38
CA TYR A 42 3.45 -0.77 10.25
C TYR A 42 4.11 -1.56 9.12
N PRO A 43 3.60 -1.45 7.87
CA PRO A 43 4.00 -2.36 6.80
C PRO A 43 5.31 -1.93 6.10
N PHE A 44 6.41 -1.91 6.80
CA PHE A 44 7.72 -1.51 6.26
C PHE A 44 8.12 -2.32 5.04
N ASN A 45 7.98 -3.64 5.13
CA ASN A 45 8.41 -4.52 4.04
C ASN A 45 7.51 -4.40 2.82
N ALA A 46 6.21 -4.26 3.05
CA ALA A 46 5.25 -4.09 1.96
C ALA A 46 5.49 -2.77 1.23
N ILE A 47 5.75 -1.70 1.97
CA ILE A 47 6.05 -0.38 1.39
C ILE A 47 7.32 -0.47 0.54
N GLU A 48 8.37 -1.06 1.08
CA GLU A 48 9.62 -1.22 0.36
C GLU A 48 9.43 -2.02 -0.92
N PHE A 49 8.66 -3.11 -0.84
CA PHE A 49 8.37 -3.94 -1.99
C PHE A 49 7.67 -3.17 -3.10
N VAL A 50 6.60 -2.43 -2.78
CA VAL A 50 5.83 -1.73 -3.82
C VAL A 50 6.62 -0.59 -4.44
N LEU A 51 7.46 0.09 -3.68
CA LEU A 51 8.33 1.13 -4.20
C LEU A 51 9.39 0.55 -5.14
N GLU A 52 10.01 -0.55 -4.76
CA GLU A 52 10.99 -1.23 -5.61
C GLU A 52 10.35 -1.76 -6.88
N TYR A 53 9.18 -2.35 -6.76
CA TYR A 53 8.47 -2.89 -7.91
C TYR A 53 8.17 -1.80 -8.94
N ALA A 54 7.77 -0.63 -8.47
CA ALA A 54 7.47 0.51 -9.34
C ALA A 54 8.72 1.28 -9.76
N ASN A 55 9.89 0.91 -9.24
CA ASN A 55 11.17 1.56 -9.50
C ASN A 55 11.14 3.05 -9.17
N ILE A 56 10.59 3.37 -8.01
CA ILE A 56 10.53 4.76 -7.52
C ILE A 56 11.02 4.81 -6.08
N LYS A 57 11.32 6.02 -5.63
CA LYS A 57 11.73 6.28 -4.26
C LYS A 57 10.60 6.96 -3.50
N LEU A 58 10.65 6.90 -2.18
CA LEU A 58 9.64 7.54 -1.34
C LEU A 58 9.52 9.04 -1.65
N ASN A 59 10.62 9.70 -1.99
CA ASN A 59 10.61 11.11 -2.35
C ASN A 59 9.83 11.41 -3.62
N ASP A 60 9.60 10.41 -4.46
CA ASP A 60 8.85 10.56 -5.70
C ASP A 60 7.34 10.49 -5.49
N VAL A 61 6.91 10.06 -4.30
CA VAL A 61 5.49 9.91 -3.98
C VAL A 61 4.88 11.29 -3.74
N ASP A 62 3.81 11.58 -4.46
CA ASP A 62 3.13 12.87 -4.35
C ASP A 62 2.19 12.92 -3.15
N GLN A 63 1.59 11.80 -2.80
CA GLN A 63 0.59 11.76 -1.74
C GLN A 63 0.63 10.41 -1.03
N ILE A 64 0.52 10.44 0.29
CA ILE A 64 0.41 9.23 1.11
C ILE A 64 -0.99 9.23 1.72
N ILE A 65 -1.71 8.12 1.50
CA ILE A 65 -3.05 7.96 2.05
C ILE A 65 -3.02 6.81 3.06
N PHE A 66 -3.48 7.09 4.26
CA PHE A 66 -3.47 6.12 5.35
C PHE A 66 -4.89 5.62 5.62
N PHE A 67 -5.05 4.31 5.65
CA PHE A 67 -6.34 3.67 5.91
C PHE A 67 -6.28 2.81 7.16
N GLU A 68 -7.27 2.94 8.02
CA GLU A 68 -7.43 2.07 9.18
C GLU A 68 -8.38 0.91 8.87
N LYS A 69 -8.95 0.89 7.67
CA LYS A 69 -9.94 -0.12 7.27
C LYS A 69 -9.32 -1.15 6.35
N PRO A 70 -9.99 -2.30 6.15
CA PRO A 70 -9.46 -3.35 5.28
C PRO A 70 -9.12 -2.85 3.88
N PHE A 71 -8.05 -3.41 3.35
CA PHE A 71 -7.50 -3.09 2.04
C PHE A 71 -8.54 -3.16 0.92
N LEU A 72 -9.49 -4.06 1.04
CA LEU A 72 -10.54 -4.25 0.04
C LEU A 72 -11.37 -2.98 -0.18
N LYS A 73 -11.60 -2.21 0.87
CA LYS A 73 -12.34 -0.95 0.78
C LYS A 73 -11.56 0.11 0.03
N PHE A 74 -10.25 0.07 0.13
CA PHE A 74 -9.38 0.98 -0.58
C PHE A 74 -9.45 0.74 -2.09
N GLU A 75 -9.42 -0.52 -2.50
CA GLU A 75 -9.54 -0.88 -3.92
C GLU A 75 -10.87 -0.40 -4.51
N ARG A 76 -11.95 -0.52 -3.77
CA ARG A 76 -13.27 -0.06 -4.21
C ARG A 76 -13.33 1.44 -4.41
N LEU A 77 -12.67 2.19 -3.54
CA LEU A 77 -12.60 3.64 -3.69
C LEU A 77 -11.91 4.04 -4.98
N LEU A 78 -10.89 3.31 -5.37
CA LEU A 78 -10.17 3.57 -6.61
C LEU A 78 -10.99 3.21 -7.84
N GLU A 79 -11.77 2.16 -7.76
CA GLU A 79 -12.61 1.71 -8.87
C GLU A 79 -13.75 2.68 -9.20
N THR A 80 -14.15 3.51 -8.24
CA THR A 80 -15.21 4.48 -8.46
C THR A 80 -14.71 5.76 -9.12
N TYR A 81 -13.46 5.90 -9.32
CA TYR A 81 -12.85 6.98 -10.07
C TYR A 81 -12.62 6.55 -11.52
#